data_078bd951f7a27fffd3f7ce0c49568911
#
_entry.id   078bd951f7a27fffd3f7ce0c49568911
#
_cell.length_a   1.000
_cell.length_b   1.000
_cell.length_c   1.000
_cell.angle_alpha   90.00
_cell.angle_beta   90.00
_cell.angle_gamma   90.00
#
_symmetry.space_group_name_H-M   'P 1'
#
loop_
_entity.id
_entity.type
_entity.pdbx_description
1 polymer ?
#
loop_
_entity_poly.entity_id
_entity_poly.type
_entity_poly.pdbx_seq_one_letter_code
_entity_poly.pdbx_strand_id
1 'polypeptide(L)'
;MLQGIIKKDGTFQEFQPDKIKIAVNKSATRVMQKLSDYDLNFIVEYVHNKAEEIAKQNDRTTVTVPEIHNLVEKALDKVNPEVAKSYRDYRDYKIDFVKMLDEVYKKSQSIMYIGDKDNSNTDSALVSTKRSLIFNQLNKELYQKFFLTTEELQAC
;
A
#
# COMPACT_ATOMS: atom_id res chain seq x y z
N MET A 1 24.29 -3.25 13.68
CA MET A 1 23.15 -4.14 13.94
C MET A 1 21.85 -3.43 13.60
N LEU A 2 21.00 -4.05 12.79
CA LEU A 2 19.73 -3.46 12.42
C LEU A 2 18.78 -3.40 13.62
N GLN A 3 18.30 -2.23 13.98
CA GLN A 3 17.36 -2.06 15.09
C GLN A 3 15.91 -2.14 14.64
N GLY A 4 15.60 -1.63 13.44
CA GLY A 4 14.23 -1.66 12.96
C GLY A 4 13.99 -0.85 11.68
N ILE A 5 12.74 -0.49 11.47
CA ILE A 5 12.23 0.13 10.25
C ILE A 5 11.62 1.48 10.61
N ILE A 6 11.87 2.48 9.78
CA ILE A 6 11.19 3.78 9.87
C ILE A 6 10.05 3.82 8.86
N LYS A 7 8.84 4.05 9.35
CA LYS A 7 7.64 4.21 8.54
C LYS A 7 7.58 5.59 7.86
N LYS A 8 6.68 5.72 6.90
CA LYS A 8 6.45 6.97 6.15
C LYS A 8 6.15 8.18 7.04
N ASP A 9 5.48 7.95 8.17
CA ASP A 9 5.14 8.98 9.16
C ASP A 9 6.27 9.28 10.16
N GLY A 10 7.45 8.65 9.97
CA GLY A 10 8.60 8.80 10.85
C GLY A 10 8.60 7.90 12.08
N THR A 11 7.56 7.07 12.28
CA THR A 11 7.50 6.17 13.45
C THR A 11 8.43 4.97 13.27
N PHE A 12 9.00 4.55 14.40
CA PHE A 12 9.88 3.38 14.48
C PHE A 12 9.05 2.11 14.65
N GLN A 13 9.46 1.04 13.99
CA GLN A 13 8.91 -0.30 14.17
C GLN A 13 10.05 -1.32 14.18
N GLU A 14 10.02 -2.27 15.10
CA GLU A 14 10.97 -3.38 15.10
C GLU A 14 10.85 -4.21 13.82
N PHE A 15 11.98 -4.78 13.39
CA PHE A 15 11.98 -5.70 12.25
C PHE A 15 11.20 -6.98 12.63
N GLN A 16 10.12 -7.25 11.92
CA GLN A 16 9.24 -8.39 12.16
C GLN A 16 9.25 -9.36 10.97
N PRO A 17 10.00 -10.46 11.05
CA PRO A 17 10.07 -11.45 9.97
C PRO A 17 8.70 -12.02 9.58
N ASP A 18 7.81 -12.21 10.55
CA ASP A 18 6.49 -12.79 10.31
C ASP A 18 5.63 -11.93 9.39
N LYS A 19 5.75 -10.62 9.47
CA LYS A 19 5.03 -9.71 8.56
C LYS A 19 5.48 -9.87 7.10
N ILE A 20 6.77 -10.09 6.88
CA ILE A 20 7.32 -10.38 5.55
C ILE A 20 6.78 -11.68 5.02
N LYS A 21 6.77 -12.75 5.84
CA LYS A 21 6.24 -14.05 5.47
C LYS A 21 4.76 -13.98 5.08
N ILE A 22 3.95 -13.25 5.87
CA ILE A 22 2.52 -13.06 5.59
C ILE A 22 2.32 -12.32 4.26
N ALA A 23 3.02 -11.23 4.04
CA ALA A 23 2.91 -10.44 2.81
C ALA A 23 3.31 -11.23 1.57
N VAL A 24 4.39 -11.99 1.65
CA VAL A 24 4.90 -12.84 0.57
C VAL A 24 3.94 -14.00 0.28
N ASN A 25 3.39 -14.64 1.32
CA ASN A 25 2.40 -15.70 1.16
C ASN A 25 1.11 -15.19 0.49
N LYS A 26 0.65 -14.01 0.85
CA LYS A 26 -0.49 -13.38 0.20
C LYS A 26 -0.23 -13.15 -1.29
N SER A 27 0.98 -12.70 -1.63
CA SER A 27 1.36 -12.48 -3.03
C SER A 27 1.44 -13.79 -3.81
N ALA A 28 1.94 -14.86 -3.21
CA ALA A 28 1.97 -16.19 -3.81
C ALA A 28 0.54 -16.73 -4.04
N THR A 29 -0.34 -16.58 -3.06
CA THR A 29 -1.73 -17.03 -3.16
C THR A 29 -2.48 -16.34 -4.30
N ARG A 30 -2.23 -15.04 -4.56
CA ARG A 30 -2.87 -14.32 -5.66
C ARG A 30 -2.58 -14.89 -7.03
N VAL A 31 -1.41 -15.50 -7.22
CA VAL A 31 -1.00 -16.15 -8.48
C VAL A 31 -1.07 -17.68 -8.40
N MET A 32 -1.79 -18.20 -7.41
CA MET A 32 -1.97 -19.65 -7.19
C MET A 32 -0.64 -20.39 -7.01
N GLN A 33 0.35 -19.72 -6.45
CA GLN A 33 1.65 -20.31 -6.13
C GLN A 33 1.75 -20.58 -4.63
N LYS A 34 2.61 -21.50 -4.26
CA LYS A 34 2.91 -21.81 -2.86
C LYS A 34 4.41 -21.75 -2.65
N LEU A 35 4.83 -21.05 -1.62
CA LEU A 35 6.23 -20.98 -1.21
C LEU A 35 6.47 -22.00 -0.10
N SER A 36 7.60 -22.70 -0.20
CA SER A 36 8.04 -23.61 0.86
C SER A 36 8.57 -22.85 2.07
N ASP A 37 8.66 -23.52 3.21
CA ASP A 37 9.28 -22.93 4.40
C ASP A 37 10.74 -22.54 4.15
N TYR A 38 11.45 -23.32 3.34
CA TYR A 38 12.81 -23.00 2.90
C TYR A 38 12.84 -21.67 2.15
N ASP A 39 11.93 -21.48 1.20
CA ASP A 39 11.83 -20.22 0.43
C ASP A 39 11.54 -19.03 1.32
N LEU A 40 10.59 -19.17 2.25
CA LEU A 40 10.23 -18.12 3.20
C LEU A 40 11.40 -17.73 4.09
N ASN A 41 12.11 -18.71 4.61
CA ASN A 41 13.28 -18.45 5.45
C ASN A 41 14.41 -17.80 4.64
N PHE A 42 14.63 -18.22 3.41
CA PHE A 42 15.60 -17.58 2.52
C PHE A 42 15.27 -16.10 2.29
N ILE A 43 14.01 -15.79 2.02
CA ILE A 43 13.54 -14.42 1.79
C ILE A 43 13.79 -13.56 3.03
N VAL A 44 13.42 -14.05 4.19
CA VAL A 44 13.59 -13.32 5.46
C VAL A 44 15.07 -13.07 5.76
N GLU A 45 15.90 -14.08 5.63
CA GLU A 45 17.35 -13.96 5.85
C GLU A 45 17.99 -13.00 4.85
N TYR A 46 17.63 -13.10 3.58
CA TYR A 46 18.13 -12.21 2.54
C TYR A 46 17.78 -10.76 2.86
N VAL A 47 16.52 -10.48 3.19
CA VAL A 47 16.05 -9.13 3.51
C VAL A 47 16.76 -8.60 4.75
N HIS A 48 16.87 -9.39 5.81
CA HIS A 48 17.54 -8.98 7.03
C HIS A 48 19.02 -8.64 6.80
N ASN A 49 19.75 -9.52 6.13
CA ASN A 49 21.18 -9.33 5.88
C ASN A 49 21.45 -8.12 4.99
N LYS A 50 20.66 -7.95 3.94
CA LYS A 50 20.78 -6.80 3.03
C LYS A 50 20.35 -5.50 3.70
N ALA A 51 19.34 -5.54 4.55
CA ALA A 51 18.95 -4.37 5.34
C ALA A 51 20.06 -3.94 6.30
N GLU A 52 20.73 -4.88 6.95
CA GLU A 52 21.91 -4.59 7.78
C GLU A 52 23.04 -3.95 6.97
N GLU A 53 23.32 -4.48 5.77
CA GLU A 53 24.34 -3.89 4.89
C GLU A 53 23.99 -2.46 4.51
N ILE A 54 22.74 -2.19 4.14
CA ILE A 54 22.28 -0.84 3.79
C ILE A 54 22.42 0.11 4.99
N ALA A 55 22.01 -0.33 6.17
CA ALA A 55 22.12 0.46 7.37
C ALA A 55 23.60 0.82 7.68
N LYS A 56 24.49 -0.15 7.60
CA LYS A 56 25.94 0.06 7.80
C LYS A 56 26.54 1.01 6.78
N GLN A 57 26.20 0.84 5.49
CA GLN A 57 26.73 1.70 4.41
C GLN A 57 26.31 3.16 4.56
N ASN A 58 25.15 3.41 5.16
CA ASN A 58 24.62 4.75 5.38
C ASN A 58 24.80 5.26 6.81
N ASP A 59 25.58 4.55 7.61
CA ASP A 59 25.83 4.88 9.02
C ASP A 59 24.53 5.04 9.83
N ARG A 60 23.59 4.11 9.59
CA ARG A 60 22.28 4.05 10.25
C ARG A 60 22.10 2.71 10.95
N THR A 61 21.17 2.67 11.91
CA THR A 61 20.71 1.43 12.56
C THR A 61 19.31 1.01 12.09
N THR A 62 18.72 1.79 11.18
CA THR A 62 17.36 1.57 10.66
C THR A 62 17.34 1.63 9.15
N VAL A 63 16.31 1.04 8.56
CA VAL A 63 15.99 1.12 7.13
C VAL A 63 14.56 1.62 6.94
N THR A 64 14.23 2.11 5.76
CA THR A 64 12.88 2.60 5.44
C THR A 64 12.01 1.48 4.90
N VAL A 65 10.69 1.68 4.94
CA VAL A 65 9.73 0.73 4.37
C VAL A 65 9.95 0.51 2.86
N PRO A 66 10.17 1.55 2.01
CA PRO A 66 10.50 1.32 0.61
C PRO A 66 11.76 0.48 0.38
N GLU A 67 12.79 0.67 1.21
CA GLU A 67 14.01 -0.15 1.15
C GLU A 67 13.70 -1.63 1.43
N ILE A 68 12.87 -1.92 2.43
CA ILE A 68 12.42 -3.29 2.74
C ILE A 68 11.63 -3.87 1.58
N HIS A 69 10.69 -3.13 0.99
CA HIS A 69 9.92 -3.62 -0.16
C HIS A 69 10.80 -3.99 -1.35
N ASN A 70 11.80 -3.17 -1.64
CA ASN A 70 12.75 -3.46 -2.71
C ASN A 70 13.57 -4.73 -2.45
N LEU A 71 13.98 -4.94 -1.20
CA LEU A 71 14.71 -6.14 -0.81
C LEU A 71 13.84 -7.40 -0.88
N VAL A 72 12.60 -7.32 -0.45
CA VAL A 72 11.63 -8.43 -0.57
C VAL A 72 11.40 -8.79 -2.05
N GLU A 73 11.21 -7.80 -2.90
CA GLU A 73 11.06 -7.99 -4.34
C GLU A 73 12.28 -8.68 -4.95
N LYS A 74 13.49 -8.24 -4.62
CA LYS A 74 14.73 -8.87 -5.09
C LYS A 74 14.86 -10.30 -4.61
N ALA A 75 14.53 -10.58 -3.37
CA ALA A 75 14.53 -11.94 -2.83
C ALA A 75 13.54 -12.83 -3.56
N LEU A 76 12.33 -12.34 -3.81
CA LEU A 76 11.30 -13.05 -4.56
C LEU A 76 11.71 -13.31 -6.01
N ASP A 77 12.37 -12.37 -6.68
CA ASP A 77 12.90 -12.58 -8.03
C ASP A 77 13.85 -13.78 -8.09
N LYS A 78 14.59 -14.03 -7.03
CA LYS A 78 15.49 -15.19 -6.94
C LYS A 78 14.76 -16.50 -6.68
N VAL A 79 13.65 -16.46 -5.96
CA VAL A 79 12.89 -17.64 -5.55
C VAL A 79 11.81 -17.99 -6.56
N ASN A 80 10.98 -17.02 -6.92
CA ASN A 80 9.87 -17.19 -7.86
C ASN A 80 9.49 -15.85 -8.49
N PRO A 81 9.90 -15.60 -9.74
CA PRO A 81 9.63 -14.31 -10.41
C PRO A 81 8.14 -13.97 -10.56
N GLU A 82 7.28 -14.96 -10.67
CA GLU A 82 5.83 -14.77 -10.77
C GLU A 82 5.25 -14.19 -9.47
N VAL A 83 5.72 -14.68 -8.34
CA VAL A 83 5.36 -14.14 -7.02
C VAL A 83 5.94 -12.74 -6.84
N ALA A 84 7.15 -12.50 -7.31
CA ALA A 84 7.78 -11.17 -7.28
C ALA A 84 6.92 -10.15 -8.05
N LYS A 85 6.44 -10.52 -9.22
CA LYS A 85 5.55 -9.67 -10.01
C LYS A 85 4.24 -9.39 -9.27
N SER A 86 3.62 -10.41 -8.68
CA SER A 86 2.41 -10.26 -7.88
C SER A 86 2.61 -9.30 -6.70
N TYR A 87 3.73 -9.42 -6.01
CA TYR A 87 4.10 -8.54 -4.90
C TYR A 87 4.24 -7.08 -5.35
N ARG A 88 4.92 -6.83 -6.45
CA ARG A 88 5.12 -5.51 -7.05
C ARG A 88 3.81 -4.89 -7.49
N ASP A 89 2.99 -5.63 -8.22
CA ASP A 89 1.71 -5.16 -8.74
C ASP A 89 0.76 -4.75 -7.62
N TYR A 90 0.72 -5.52 -6.53
CA TYR A 90 -0.11 -5.17 -5.37
C TYR A 90 0.41 -3.94 -4.62
N ARG A 91 1.72 -3.81 -4.50
CA ARG A 91 2.33 -2.62 -3.90
C ARG A 91 1.98 -1.37 -4.71
N ASP A 92 2.12 -1.43 -6.02
CA ASP A 92 1.81 -0.33 -6.92
C ASP A 92 0.31 0.00 -6.88
N TYR A 93 -0.53 -1.01 -6.88
CA TYR A 93 -1.98 -0.85 -6.68
C TYR A 93 -2.31 -0.14 -5.37
N LYS A 94 -1.68 -0.52 -4.28
CA LYS A 94 -1.89 0.13 -2.98
C LYS A 94 -1.50 1.61 -3.00
N ILE A 95 -0.39 1.93 -3.64
CA ILE A 95 0.08 3.32 -3.77
C ILE A 95 -0.94 4.13 -4.58
N ASP A 96 -1.41 3.60 -5.69
CA ASP A 96 -2.41 4.26 -6.54
C ASP A 96 -3.74 4.43 -5.83
N PHE A 97 -4.17 3.43 -5.07
CA PHE A 97 -5.40 3.50 -4.27
C PHE A 97 -5.32 4.60 -3.21
N VAL A 98 -4.20 4.70 -2.49
CA VAL A 98 -4.00 5.75 -1.49
C VAL A 98 -3.98 7.14 -2.15
N LYS A 99 -3.32 7.30 -3.29
CA LYS A 99 -3.34 8.55 -4.07
C LYS A 99 -4.76 8.93 -4.50
N MET A 100 -5.52 7.96 -4.98
CA MET A 100 -6.91 8.18 -5.37
C MET A 100 -7.76 8.65 -4.18
N LEU A 101 -7.63 8.02 -3.02
CA LEU A 101 -8.34 8.43 -1.81
C LEU A 101 -7.98 9.86 -1.39
N ASP A 102 -6.71 10.22 -1.48
CA ASP A 102 -6.22 11.55 -1.17
C ASP A 102 -6.81 12.60 -2.13
N GLU A 103 -6.83 12.30 -3.43
CA GLU A 103 -7.44 13.16 -4.45
C GLU A 103 -8.95 13.36 -4.22
N VAL A 104 -9.67 12.27 -3.92
CA VAL A 104 -11.10 12.32 -3.61
C VAL A 104 -11.35 13.16 -2.37
N TYR A 105 -10.53 12.98 -1.34
CA TYR A 105 -10.63 13.76 -0.11
C TYR A 105 -10.42 15.26 -0.37
N LYS A 106 -9.40 15.62 -1.15
CA LYS A 106 -9.12 17.00 -1.53
C LYS A 106 -10.25 17.62 -2.34
N LYS A 107 -10.80 16.90 -3.31
CA LYS A 107 -11.97 17.31 -4.08
C LYS A 107 -13.20 17.52 -3.18
N SER A 108 -13.43 16.58 -2.25
CA SER A 108 -14.54 16.67 -1.30
C SER A 108 -14.42 17.90 -0.42
N GLN A 109 -13.23 18.19 0.10
CA GLN A 109 -12.98 19.41 0.88
C GLN A 109 -13.19 20.67 0.05
N SER A 110 -12.72 20.70 -1.18
CA SER A 110 -12.93 21.84 -2.09
C SER A 110 -14.39 22.12 -2.33
N ILE A 111 -15.21 21.11 -2.58
CA ILE A 111 -16.66 21.24 -2.79
C ILE A 111 -17.35 21.73 -1.51
N MET A 112 -16.99 21.17 -0.36
CA MET A 112 -17.54 21.61 0.94
C MET A 112 -17.18 23.05 1.26
N TYR A 113 -15.92 23.43 1.00
CA TYR A 113 -15.43 24.77 1.25
C TYR A 113 -16.10 25.82 0.34
N ILE A 114 -16.28 25.51 -0.94
CA ILE A 114 -17.04 26.38 -1.86
C ILE A 114 -18.49 26.50 -1.39
N GLY A 115 -19.09 25.42 -0.92
CA GLY A 115 -20.40 25.41 -0.33
C GLY A 115 -20.52 26.33 0.87
N ASP A 116 -19.55 26.28 1.76
CA ASP A 116 -19.54 27.10 2.98
C ASP A 116 -19.28 28.58 2.68
N LYS A 117 -18.46 28.90 1.68
CA LYS A 117 -18.20 30.29 1.26
C LYS A 117 -19.40 30.96 0.61
N ASP A 118 -20.10 30.24 -0.23
CA ASP A 118 -21.25 30.76 -0.94
C ASP A 118 -22.50 30.82 -0.04
N ASN A 119 -22.40 30.28 1.16
CA ASN A 119 -23.59 29.90 1.94
C ASN A 119 -23.72 30.44 3.32
N SER A 120 -23.14 31.55 3.64
CA SER A 120 -23.64 32.29 4.83
C SER A 120 -25.14 32.59 4.76
N ASN A 121 -25.80 32.37 3.62
CA ASN A 121 -27.23 32.68 3.37
C ASN A 121 -27.97 31.64 2.53
N THR A 122 -27.51 30.43 2.33
CA THR A 122 -28.21 29.47 1.48
C THR A 122 -28.89 28.36 2.23
N ASP A 123 -29.96 27.93 1.60
CA ASP A 123 -30.91 26.91 2.02
C ASP A 123 -30.22 25.59 2.35
N SER A 124 -30.65 24.95 3.43
CA SER A 124 -30.16 23.64 3.87
C SER A 124 -30.27 22.53 2.78
N ALA A 125 -31.22 22.69 1.85
CA ALA A 125 -31.37 21.79 0.70
C ALA A 125 -30.18 21.79 -0.25
N LEU A 126 -29.54 22.95 -0.47
CA LEU A 126 -28.33 23.06 -1.32
C LEU A 126 -27.12 22.41 -0.69
N VAL A 127 -26.95 22.54 0.61
CA VAL A 127 -25.88 21.86 1.37
C VAL A 127 -26.07 20.35 1.33
N SER A 128 -27.30 19.87 1.47
CA SER A 128 -27.64 18.44 1.36
C SER A 128 -27.33 17.88 -0.04
N THR A 129 -27.65 18.64 -1.10
CA THR A 129 -27.34 18.24 -2.50
C THR A 129 -25.84 18.14 -2.73
N LYS A 130 -25.06 19.09 -2.23
CA LYS A 130 -23.59 19.05 -2.35
C LYS A 130 -22.98 17.85 -1.62
N ARG A 131 -23.46 17.55 -0.42
CA ARG A 131 -23.06 16.35 0.32
C ARG A 131 -23.40 15.07 -0.43
N SER A 132 -24.57 15.02 -1.04
CA SER A 132 -25.02 13.89 -1.86
C SER A 132 -24.11 13.70 -3.09
N LEU A 133 -23.73 14.79 -3.76
CA LEU A 133 -22.79 14.75 -4.90
C LEU A 133 -21.41 14.22 -4.48
N ILE A 134 -20.88 14.67 -3.35
CA ILE A 134 -19.60 14.19 -2.80
C ILE A 134 -19.69 12.70 -2.51
N PHE A 135 -20.74 12.25 -1.86
CA PHE A 135 -20.95 10.86 -1.49
C PHE A 135 -21.08 9.96 -2.73
N ASN A 136 -21.83 10.40 -3.75
CA ASN A 136 -21.98 9.68 -5.01
C ASN A 136 -20.67 9.58 -5.78
N GLN A 137 -19.88 10.66 -5.82
CA GLN A 137 -18.58 10.66 -6.48
C GLN A 137 -17.59 9.73 -5.76
N LEU A 138 -17.57 9.75 -4.44
CA LEU A 138 -16.75 8.87 -3.61
C LEU A 138 -17.10 7.40 -3.88
N ASN A 139 -18.37 7.04 -3.85
CA ASN A 139 -18.83 5.70 -4.13
C ASN A 139 -18.49 5.24 -5.56
N LYS A 140 -18.67 6.12 -6.54
CA LYS A 140 -18.36 5.83 -7.94
C LYS A 140 -16.88 5.54 -8.14
N GLU A 141 -15.98 6.35 -7.59
CA GLU A 141 -14.55 6.16 -7.72
C GLU A 141 -14.07 4.91 -6.96
N LEU A 142 -14.58 4.66 -5.77
CA LEU A 142 -14.29 3.44 -5.02
C LEU A 142 -14.78 2.20 -5.75
N TYR A 143 -15.98 2.23 -6.32
CA TYR A 143 -16.53 1.13 -7.10
C TYR A 143 -15.68 0.84 -8.34
N GLN A 144 -15.35 1.87 -9.13
CA GLN A 144 -14.60 1.70 -10.36
C GLN A 144 -13.18 1.15 -10.14
N LYS A 145 -12.47 1.65 -9.13
CA LYS A 145 -11.07 1.24 -8.90
C LYS A 145 -10.93 0.01 -8.00
N PHE A 146 -11.79 -0.15 -7.03
CA PHE A 146 -11.67 -1.25 -6.06
C PHE A 146 -12.43 -2.48 -6.50
N PHE A 147 -13.68 -2.32 -6.92
CA PHE A 147 -14.57 -3.44 -7.25
C PHE A 147 -14.18 -4.10 -8.58
N LEU A 148 -13.88 -3.32 -9.61
CA LEU A 148 -13.42 -3.86 -10.90
C LEU A 148 -12.11 -4.64 -10.76
N THR A 149 -11.16 -4.13 -9.99
CA THR A 149 -9.91 -4.85 -9.71
C THR A 149 -10.16 -6.15 -8.98
N THR A 150 -11.12 -6.18 -8.05
CA THR A 150 -11.52 -7.40 -7.35
C THR A 150 -12.21 -8.39 -8.30
N GLU A 151 -13.08 -7.94 -9.20
CA GLU A 151 -13.70 -8.78 -10.21
C GLU A 151 -12.67 -9.35 -11.19
N GLU A 152 -11.72 -8.56 -11.65
CA GLU A 152 -10.61 -9.05 -12.50
C GLU A 152 -9.83 -10.14 -11.79
N LEU A 153 -9.54 -9.99 -10.51
CA LEU A 153 -8.87 -11.02 -9.71
C LEU A 153 -9.74 -12.27 -9.50
N GLN A 154 -11.05 -12.13 -9.43
CA GLN A 154 -11.99 -13.26 -9.31
C GLN A 154 -12.23 -13.96 -10.64
N ALA A 155 -12.12 -13.26 -11.76
CA ALA A 155 -12.26 -13.82 -13.10
C ALA A 155 -11.04 -14.64 -13.57
N CYS A 156 -9.91 -14.46 -12.90
CA CYS A 156 -8.72 -15.27 -13.09
C CYS A 156 -8.73 -16.47 -12.16
#